data_674285f4d5600a8816a83e6fa8beac03
#
_entry.id   674285f4d5600a8816a83e6fa8beac03
#
_cell.length_a   1.000
_cell.length_b   1.000
_cell.length_c   1.000
_cell.angle_alpha   90.00
_cell.angle_beta   90.00
_cell.angle_gamma   90.00
#
_symmetry.space_group_name_H-M   'P 1'
#
loop_
_entity.id
_entity.type
_entity.pdbx_description
1 polymer ?
#
loop_
_entity_poly.entity_id
_entity_poly.type
_entity_poly.pdbx_seq_one_letter_code
_entity_poly.pdbx_strand_id
1 'polypeptide(L)'
;MNFEQLATIIENTHLQLQQNAVKAVNQFQTIRNWLVGFYLVEFEQSGEDRAEYGEQLLKKLEQKVNQKGLNVTLFQWSRKFYLTYPAFARLIDGSFRLIYATASHKSLEEDKDQICATLSHKLQMIDGECDRGGMPADKIFSSISFSYFIELLKIDDPIKRMYYEMLTIQTGLSVRELRRQIGALSYERVGLSGNMENALATIRQKIHPQTITDAVKDDYFFEFLNIPPQRLSFVKEDELETLLLDHLRDFIIELGNGFCFEARQKRILIGDEFYFIDMVFYHRILKCHVLCELKVSAFSHSHVSQLYSYLNYYRAEIMESGDNPPIGILLVTDKNDALVQYATTGLDEQIFVSKYKLQLPTEQQLKDLILKTLISK
;
A
#
# COMPACT_ATOMS: atom_id res chain seq x y z
N MET A 1 28.41 35.72 6.19
CA MET A 1 27.94 34.61 5.33
C MET A 1 29.04 34.32 4.32
N ASN A 2 29.58 33.13 4.32
CA ASN A 2 30.57 32.73 3.33
C ASN A 2 29.86 32.15 2.07
N PHE A 3 30.63 31.93 0.98
CA PHE A 3 30.08 31.45 -0.31
C PHE A 3 29.36 30.10 -0.20
N GLU A 4 29.87 29.15 0.59
CA GLU A 4 29.25 27.84 0.79
C GLU A 4 27.92 27.94 1.55
N GLN A 5 27.84 28.80 2.57
CA GLN A 5 26.58 29.07 3.26
C GLN A 5 25.54 29.70 2.34
N LEU A 6 25.96 30.62 1.45
CA LEU A 6 25.09 31.23 0.44
C LEU A 6 24.56 30.16 -0.53
N ALA A 7 25.44 29.31 -1.06
CA ALA A 7 25.06 28.22 -1.96
C ALA A 7 24.05 27.26 -1.31
N THR A 8 24.33 26.83 -0.09
CA THR A 8 23.41 25.92 0.68
C THR A 8 22.05 26.58 0.92
N ILE A 9 22.00 27.86 1.26
CA ILE A 9 20.73 28.58 1.48
C ILE A 9 19.92 28.66 0.17
N ILE A 10 20.57 29.00 -0.93
CA ILE A 10 19.90 29.07 -2.24
C ILE A 10 19.36 27.69 -2.66
N GLU A 11 20.15 26.64 -2.51
CA GLU A 11 19.78 25.27 -2.85
C GLU A 11 18.60 24.77 -2.00
N ASN A 12 18.67 24.96 -0.68
CA ASN A 12 17.56 24.62 0.22
C ASN A 12 16.28 25.41 -0.08
N THR A 13 16.42 26.72 -0.35
CA THR A 13 15.27 27.56 -0.72
C THR A 13 14.64 27.10 -2.02
N HIS A 14 15.47 26.79 -3.03
CA HIS A 14 15.00 26.26 -4.30
C HIS A 14 14.23 24.94 -4.12
N LEU A 15 14.81 23.97 -3.41
CA LEU A 15 14.20 22.66 -3.16
C LEU A 15 12.88 22.79 -2.39
N GLN A 16 12.82 23.61 -1.34
CA GLN A 16 11.60 23.82 -0.55
C GLN A 16 10.49 24.45 -1.39
N LEU A 17 10.80 25.50 -2.15
CA LEU A 17 9.80 26.16 -3.00
C LEU A 17 9.31 25.26 -4.13
N GLN A 18 10.19 24.46 -4.72
CA GLN A 18 9.82 23.48 -5.73
C GLN A 18 8.88 22.41 -5.15
N GLN A 19 9.18 21.86 -3.97
CA GLN A 19 8.32 20.92 -3.28
C GLN A 19 6.94 21.53 -2.94
N ASN A 20 6.91 22.76 -2.46
CA ASN A 20 5.67 23.46 -2.15
C ASN A 20 4.82 23.71 -3.40
N ALA A 21 5.45 24.06 -4.53
CA ALA A 21 4.74 24.22 -5.80
C ALA A 21 4.08 22.91 -6.26
N VAL A 22 4.80 21.78 -6.17
CA VAL A 22 4.24 20.46 -6.50
C VAL A 22 3.07 20.10 -5.57
N LYS A 23 3.18 20.36 -4.26
CA LYS A 23 2.08 20.15 -3.31
C LYS A 23 0.85 20.98 -3.67
N ALA A 24 1.06 22.27 -3.97
CA ALA A 24 -0.02 23.17 -4.35
C ALA A 24 -0.75 22.68 -5.62
N VAL A 25 -0.01 22.30 -6.66
CA VAL A 25 -0.60 21.72 -7.89
C VAL A 25 -1.44 20.48 -7.59
N ASN A 26 -0.93 19.55 -6.77
CA ASN A 26 -1.64 18.35 -6.37
C ASN A 26 -2.93 18.68 -5.60
N GLN A 27 -2.88 19.65 -4.69
CA GLN A 27 -4.06 20.10 -3.94
C GLN A 27 -5.13 20.69 -4.87
N PHE A 28 -4.74 21.59 -5.77
CA PHE A 28 -5.69 22.18 -6.74
C PHE A 28 -6.29 21.13 -7.67
N GLN A 29 -5.54 20.13 -8.09
CA GLN A 29 -6.07 19.02 -8.88
C GLN A 29 -7.08 18.19 -8.06
N THR A 30 -6.82 17.97 -6.79
CA THR A 30 -7.73 17.24 -5.89
C THR A 30 -9.03 18.04 -5.67
N ILE A 31 -8.93 19.35 -5.43
CA ILE A 31 -10.08 20.27 -5.34
C ILE A 31 -10.90 20.21 -6.63
N ARG A 32 -10.26 20.40 -7.77
CA ARG A 32 -10.93 20.34 -9.09
C ARG A 32 -11.73 19.06 -9.27
N ASN A 33 -11.12 17.92 -8.97
CA ASN A 33 -11.75 16.64 -9.20
C ASN A 33 -12.90 16.40 -8.22
N TRP A 34 -12.79 16.88 -6.98
CA TRP A 34 -13.90 16.84 -6.03
C TRP A 34 -15.06 17.73 -6.48
N LEU A 35 -14.79 18.96 -6.94
CA LEU A 35 -15.81 19.89 -7.48
C LEU A 35 -16.48 19.34 -8.75
N VAL A 36 -15.72 18.70 -9.64
CA VAL A 36 -16.29 18.02 -10.81
C VAL A 36 -17.29 16.95 -10.34
N GLY A 37 -16.94 16.17 -9.33
CA GLY A 37 -17.82 15.18 -8.73
C GLY A 37 -19.08 15.81 -8.11
N PHE A 38 -18.92 16.91 -7.39
CA PHE A 38 -20.02 17.68 -6.83
C PHE A 38 -21.00 18.16 -7.93
N TYR A 39 -20.51 18.83 -8.97
CA TYR A 39 -21.37 19.33 -10.06
C TYR A 39 -22.10 18.19 -10.78
N LEU A 40 -21.45 17.06 -11.00
CA LEU A 40 -22.09 15.89 -11.62
C LEU A 40 -23.24 15.36 -10.77
N VAL A 41 -23.04 15.20 -9.47
CA VAL A 41 -24.05 14.66 -8.56
C VAL A 41 -25.20 15.66 -8.38
N GLU A 42 -24.91 16.96 -8.25
CA GLU A 42 -25.96 18.00 -8.16
C GLU A 42 -26.78 18.04 -9.43
N PHE A 43 -26.16 17.99 -10.60
CA PHE A 43 -26.90 17.94 -11.88
C PHE A 43 -27.79 16.69 -11.96
N GLU A 44 -27.28 15.52 -11.57
CA GLU A 44 -28.06 14.27 -11.55
C GLU A 44 -29.22 14.30 -10.54
N GLN A 45 -29.11 15.07 -9.44
CA GLN A 45 -30.18 15.21 -8.43
C GLN A 45 -31.22 16.29 -8.75
N SER A 46 -30.80 17.36 -9.39
CA SER A 46 -31.64 18.54 -9.66
C SER A 46 -32.32 18.53 -11.05
N GLY A 47 -31.87 17.62 -11.95
CA GLY A 47 -32.37 17.61 -13.33
C GLY A 47 -33.74 16.93 -13.48
N GLU A 48 -34.63 17.55 -14.26
CA GLU A 48 -35.95 17.01 -14.63
C GLU A 48 -35.85 15.77 -15.54
N ASP A 49 -34.70 15.53 -16.19
CA ASP A 49 -34.44 14.48 -17.18
C ASP A 49 -33.71 13.23 -16.58
N ARG A 50 -34.19 12.74 -15.45
CA ARG A 50 -33.55 11.60 -14.71
C ARG A 50 -33.43 10.28 -15.47
N ALA A 51 -34.18 10.04 -16.53
CA ALA A 51 -34.30 8.72 -17.15
C ALA A 51 -33.31 8.43 -18.30
N GLU A 52 -32.70 9.48 -18.90
CA GLU A 52 -31.94 9.33 -20.16
C GLU A 52 -30.41 9.39 -20.02
N TYR A 53 -29.86 9.67 -18.82
CA TYR A 53 -28.53 10.28 -18.73
C TYR A 53 -27.40 9.42 -18.13
N GLY A 54 -27.54 8.21 -17.73
CA GLY A 54 -26.48 7.38 -17.18
C GLY A 54 -25.08 7.52 -17.85
N GLU A 55 -24.55 6.47 -18.44
CA GLU A 55 -23.23 6.49 -19.14
C GLU A 55 -23.18 7.46 -20.33
N GLN A 56 -24.34 7.77 -20.97
CA GLN A 56 -24.37 8.67 -22.11
C GLN A 56 -24.11 10.14 -21.69
N LEU A 57 -24.51 10.55 -20.50
CA LEU A 57 -24.23 11.91 -19.99
C LEU A 57 -22.73 12.20 -19.93
N LEU A 58 -21.95 11.27 -19.36
CA LEU A 58 -20.51 11.46 -19.19
C LEU A 58 -19.79 11.51 -20.56
N LYS A 59 -20.22 10.72 -21.52
CA LYS A 59 -19.69 10.76 -22.91
C LYS A 59 -20.04 12.06 -23.62
N LYS A 60 -21.29 12.53 -23.51
CA LYS A 60 -21.71 13.84 -24.07
C LYS A 60 -20.92 14.98 -23.42
N LEU A 61 -20.71 14.93 -22.11
CA LEU A 61 -19.95 15.93 -21.38
C LEU A 61 -18.48 15.95 -21.81
N GLU A 62 -17.82 14.80 -21.97
CA GLU A 62 -16.45 14.69 -22.47
C GLU A 62 -16.33 15.34 -23.85
N GLN A 63 -17.26 15.05 -24.77
CA GLN A 63 -17.26 15.62 -26.12
C GLN A 63 -17.47 17.14 -26.12
N LYS A 64 -18.36 17.64 -25.22
CA LYS A 64 -18.70 19.07 -25.16
C LYS A 64 -17.60 19.89 -24.50
N VAL A 65 -16.99 19.37 -23.42
CA VAL A 65 -15.92 20.04 -22.70
C VAL A 65 -14.60 19.99 -23.48
N ASN A 66 -14.31 18.89 -24.16
CA ASN A 66 -13.16 18.67 -25.05
C ASN A 66 -11.82 19.20 -24.47
N GLN A 67 -11.58 18.99 -23.19
CA GLN A 67 -10.36 19.42 -22.51
C GLN A 67 -9.48 18.21 -22.16
N LYS A 68 -8.17 18.31 -22.44
CA LYS A 68 -7.22 17.26 -22.13
C LYS A 68 -7.24 16.92 -20.63
N GLY A 69 -7.49 15.64 -20.32
CA GLY A 69 -7.53 15.13 -18.96
C GLY A 69 -8.91 15.17 -18.28
N LEU A 70 -9.95 15.71 -18.97
CA LEU A 70 -11.35 15.60 -18.55
C LEU A 70 -12.03 14.55 -19.45
N ASN A 71 -12.10 13.31 -18.96
CA ASN A 71 -12.66 12.18 -19.67
C ASN A 71 -13.66 11.40 -18.80
N VAL A 72 -14.40 10.49 -19.41
CA VAL A 72 -15.43 9.68 -18.73
C VAL A 72 -14.86 9.00 -17.48
N THR A 73 -13.65 8.45 -17.55
CA THR A 73 -13.01 7.78 -16.41
C THR A 73 -12.77 8.75 -15.25
N LEU A 74 -12.26 9.96 -15.52
CA LEU A 74 -12.09 10.99 -14.50
C LEU A 74 -13.43 11.37 -13.89
N PHE A 75 -14.47 11.58 -14.69
CA PHE A 75 -15.81 11.94 -14.23
C PHE A 75 -16.38 10.86 -13.29
N GLN A 76 -16.23 9.58 -13.61
CA GLN A 76 -16.64 8.47 -12.75
C GLN A 76 -15.90 8.49 -11.39
N TRP A 77 -14.58 8.66 -11.41
CA TRP A 77 -13.79 8.74 -10.18
C TRP A 77 -14.11 10.01 -9.37
N SER A 78 -14.31 11.13 -10.02
CA SER A 78 -14.68 12.39 -9.39
C SER A 78 -16.04 12.28 -8.69
N ARG A 79 -17.02 11.66 -9.33
CA ARG A 79 -18.34 11.38 -8.76
C ARG A 79 -18.24 10.49 -7.52
N LYS A 80 -17.51 9.36 -7.62
CA LYS A 80 -17.26 8.45 -6.47
C LYS A 80 -16.51 9.17 -5.35
N PHE A 81 -15.58 10.06 -5.71
CA PHE A 81 -14.79 10.85 -4.76
C PHE A 81 -15.67 11.80 -3.92
N TYR A 82 -16.53 12.58 -4.57
CA TYR A 82 -17.47 13.44 -3.87
C TYR A 82 -18.39 12.66 -2.93
N LEU A 83 -18.98 11.57 -3.41
CA LEU A 83 -19.91 10.74 -2.62
C LEU A 83 -19.22 10.07 -1.41
N THR A 84 -17.94 9.76 -1.53
CA THR A 84 -17.18 9.08 -0.47
C THR A 84 -16.62 10.04 0.56
N TYR A 85 -16.25 11.27 0.15
CA TYR A 85 -15.60 12.28 1.01
C TYR A 85 -16.38 13.60 1.03
N PRO A 86 -17.65 13.61 1.45
CA PRO A 86 -18.46 14.83 1.47
C PRO A 86 -17.90 15.89 2.44
N ALA A 87 -17.22 15.47 3.52
CA ALA A 87 -16.61 16.37 4.50
C ALA A 87 -15.56 17.33 3.92
N PHE A 88 -15.02 17.06 2.71
CA PHE A 88 -14.10 17.97 2.02
C PHE A 88 -14.75 19.28 1.58
N ALA A 89 -16.07 19.35 1.52
CA ALA A 89 -16.79 20.59 1.28
C ALA A 89 -16.33 21.73 2.19
N ARG A 90 -16.10 21.44 3.49
CA ARG A 90 -15.64 22.44 4.49
C ARG A 90 -14.28 23.03 4.17
N LEU A 91 -13.38 22.22 3.60
CA LEU A 91 -12.02 22.64 3.27
C LEU A 91 -11.97 23.42 1.96
N ILE A 92 -12.91 23.14 1.07
CA ILE A 92 -12.96 23.71 -0.27
C ILE A 92 -13.64 25.09 -0.27
N ASP A 93 -14.55 25.38 0.67
CA ASP A 93 -15.27 26.66 0.72
C ASP A 93 -14.33 27.87 0.68
N GLY A 94 -13.28 27.89 1.50
CA GLY A 94 -12.28 28.97 1.50
C GLY A 94 -11.47 29.06 0.20
N SER A 95 -11.10 27.91 -0.39
CA SER A 95 -10.36 27.85 -1.65
C SER A 95 -11.27 28.19 -2.85
N PHE A 96 -12.53 27.84 -2.77
CA PHE A 96 -13.53 28.13 -3.79
C PHE A 96 -13.80 29.63 -3.92
N ARG A 97 -13.96 30.33 -2.80
CA ARG A 97 -14.09 31.80 -2.79
C ARG A 97 -12.87 32.49 -3.42
N LEU A 98 -11.66 31.99 -3.19
CA LEU A 98 -10.44 32.52 -3.77
C LEU A 98 -10.37 32.30 -5.29
N ILE A 99 -10.75 31.10 -5.76
CA ILE A 99 -10.75 30.75 -7.19
C ILE A 99 -11.75 31.59 -7.96
N TYR A 100 -12.99 31.81 -7.40
CA TYR A 100 -14.00 32.62 -8.03
C TYR A 100 -13.73 34.14 -7.91
N ALA A 101 -13.06 34.58 -6.86
CA ALA A 101 -12.64 35.99 -6.75
C ALA A 101 -11.58 36.39 -7.81
N THR A 102 -10.76 35.43 -8.25
CA THR A 102 -9.73 35.66 -9.29
C THR A 102 -10.28 35.45 -10.72
N ALA A 103 -11.37 34.71 -10.89
CA ALA A 103 -12.01 34.47 -12.19
C ALA A 103 -13.09 35.53 -12.45
N SER A 104 -12.64 36.78 -12.72
CA SER A 104 -13.55 37.90 -13.05
C SER A 104 -14.12 37.77 -14.46
N HIS A 105 -15.10 36.89 -14.67
CA HIS A 105 -15.94 36.90 -15.85
C HIS A 105 -17.42 37.14 -15.47
N LYS A 106 -17.97 38.23 -15.98
CA LYS A 106 -19.29 38.78 -15.73
C LYS A 106 -20.52 37.89 -16.04
N SER A 107 -20.32 36.70 -16.60
CA SER A 107 -21.41 35.80 -17.01
C SER A 107 -21.80 34.70 -16.02
N LEU A 108 -21.17 34.67 -14.82
CA LEU A 108 -21.39 33.62 -13.83
C LEU A 108 -21.87 34.15 -12.46
N GLU A 109 -22.31 35.37 -12.35
CA GLU A 109 -22.68 35.97 -11.04
C GLU A 109 -23.93 35.34 -10.42
N GLU A 110 -24.93 35.04 -11.22
CA GLU A 110 -26.19 34.42 -10.74
C GLU A 110 -26.00 32.96 -10.32
N ASP A 111 -25.11 32.20 -11.02
CA ASP A 111 -24.80 30.81 -10.67
C ASP A 111 -23.90 30.69 -9.43
N LYS A 112 -23.10 31.72 -9.12
CA LYS A 112 -22.19 31.74 -7.95
C LYS A 112 -22.94 31.65 -6.62
N ASP A 113 -23.98 32.48 -6.48
CA ASP A 113 -24.75 32.58 -5.24
C ASP A 113 -25.51 31.27 -4.96
N GLN A 114 -26.03 30.64 -6.01
CA GLN A 114 -26.76 29.39 -5.91
C GLN A 114 -25.83 28.21 -5.57
N ILE A 115 -24.64 28.13 -6.17
CA ILE A 115 -23.63 27.09 -5.88
C ILE A 115 -23.06 27.28 -4.47
N CYS A 116 -22.74 28.51 -4.07
CA CYS A 116 -22.28 28.81 -2.71
C CYS A 116 -23.35 28.52 -1.67
N ALA A 117 -24.62 28.85 -1.95
CA ALA A 117 -25.76 28.56 -1.08
C ALA A 117 -25.95 27.03 -0.92
N THR A 118 -25.87 26.29 -2.01
CA THR A 118 -26.00 24.80 -2.00
C THR A 118 -24.88 24.16 -1.23
N LEU A 119 -23.60 24.59 -1.41
CA LEU A 119 -22.47 24.15 -0.63
C LEU A 119 -22.62 24.47 0.86
N SER A 120 -23.02 25.70 1.19
CA SER A 120 -23.20 26.14 2.58
C SER A 120 -24.35 25.40 3.27
N HIS A 121 -25.47 25.15 2.57
CA HIS A 121 -26.58 24.36 3.09
C HIS A 121 -26.20 22.89 3.37
N LYS A 122 -25.43 22.27 2.46
CA LYS A 122 -24.90 20.89 2.68
C LYS A 122 -23.87 20.82 3.78
N LEU A 123 -23.06 21.86 3.97
CA LEU A 123 -22.13 21.95 5.10
C LEU A 123 -22.86 21.89 6.45
N GLN A 124 -24.02 22.56 6.57
CA GLN A 124 -24.84 22.50 7.78
C GLN A 124 -25.45 21.12 8.03
N MET A 125 -25.77 20.35 6.97
CA MET A 125 -26.30 18.99 7.10
C MET A 125 -25.22 17.96 7.50
N ILE A 126 -23.96 18.20 7.13
CA ILE A 126 -22.82 17.30 7.44
C ILE A 126 -22.34 17.47 8.88
N ASP A 127 -22.70 18.56 9.58
CA ASP A 127 -22.28 18.81 10.96
C ASP A 127 -22.76 17.75 11.97
N GLY A 128 -23.76 16.95 11.63
CA GLY A 128 -24.28 15.86 12.48
C GLY A 128 -23.60 14.49 12.34
N GLU A 129 -22.76 14.26 11.32
CA GLU A 129 -22.26 12.90 11.00
C GLU A 129 -20.73 12.68 11.16
N CYS A 130 -19.96 13.66 11.62
CA CYS A 130 -18.50 13.68 11.47
C CYS A 130 -17.69 13.21 12.68
N ASP A 131 -18.24 12.38 13.57
CA ASP A 131 -17.51 11.89 14.76
C ASP A 131 -17.33 10.35 14.75
N ARG A 132 -16.83 9.81 13.64
CA ARG A 132 -16.56 8.35 13.52
C ARG A 132 -15.08 8.01 13.74
N GLY A 133 -14.34 8.72 14.59
CA GLY A 133 -12.98 8.31 14.98
C GLY A 133 -11.93 8.28 13.86
N GLY A 134 -12.23 8.86 12.69
CA GLY A 134 -11.32 8.91 11.53
C GLY A 134 -10.31 10.04 11.61
N MET A 135 -9.32 10.03 10.70
CA MET A 135 -8.35 11.10 10.55
C MET A 135 -9.08 12.40 10.11
N PRO A 136 -8.73 13.57 10.67
CA PRO A 136 -9.33 14.84 10.24
C PRO A 136 -9.22 15.06 8.73
N ALA A 137 -10.29 15.52 8.11
CA ALA A 137 -10.39 15.68 6.67
C ALA A 137 -9.32 16.63 6.08
N ASP A 138 -8.96 17.68 6.83
CA ASP A 138 -7.90 18.63 6.48
C ASP A 138 -6.52 17.94 6.38
N LYS A 139 -6.24 17.01 7.28
CA LYS A 139 -5.00 16.27 7.30
C LYS A 139 -4.91 15.29 6.13
N ILE A 140 -6.00 14.60 5.81
CA ILE A 140 -6.08 13.72 4.63
C ILE A 140 -5.87 14.53 3.36
N PHE A 141 -6.61 15.63 3.22
CA PHE A 141 -6.60 16.49 2.04
C PHE A 141 -5.24 17.14 1.78
N SER A 142 -4.53 17.58 2.83
CA SER A 142 -3.22 18.21 2.72
C SER A 142 -2.08 17.22 2.46
N SER A 143 -2.27 15.95 2.78
CA SER A 143 -1.20 14.95 2.80
C SER A 143 -1.14 14.10 1.53
N ILE A 144 -2.28 13.87 0.86
CA ILE A 144 -2.38 12.93 -0.26
C ILE A 144 -2.95 13.56 -1.52
N SER A 145 -2.46 13.13 -2.70
CA SER A 145 -2.93 13.61 -4.01
C SER A 145 -4.11 12.76 -4.52
N PHE A 146 -4.78 13.24 -5.57
CA PHE A 146 -5.91 12.53 -6.18
C PHE A 146 -5.58 11.11 -6.64
N SER A 147 -4.34 10.83 -7.01
CA SER A 147 -3.90 9.47 -7.39
C SER A 147 -4.03 8.45 -6.25
N TYR A 148 -3.84 8.87 -5.00
CA TYR A 148 -4.08 8.01 -3.84
C TYR A 148 -5.58 7.77 -3.64
N PHE A 149 -6.42 8.81 -3.81
CA PHE A 149 -7.87 8.65 -3.71
C PHE A 149 -8.41 7.64 -4.72
N ILE A 150 -7.87 7.58 -5.94
CA ILE A 150 -8.25 6.56 -6.92
C ILE A 150 -8.03 5.13 -6.37
N GLU A 151 -6.94 4.88 -5.65
CA GLU A 151 -6.71 3.56 -5.04
C GLU A 151 -7.61 3.32 -3.82
N LEU A 152 -7.79 4.32 -2.96
CA LEU A 152 -8.65 4.26 -1.78
C LEU A 152 -10.14 4.08 -2.14
N LEU A 153 -10.60 4.72 -3.20
CA LEU A 153 -11.97 4.61 -3.71
C LEU A 153 -12.33 3.22 -4.26
N LYS A 154 -11.35 2.36 -4.52
CA LYS A 154 -11.58 0.95 -4.88
C LYS A 154 -12.00 0.10 -3.68
N ILE A 155 -11.81 0.63 -2.47
CA ILE A 155 -12.12 -0.05 -1.21
C ILE A 155 -13.52 0.41 -0.76
N ASP A 156 -14.49 -0.47 -0.81
CA ASP A 156 -15.88 -0.14 -0.46
C ASP A 156 -16.10 -0.12 1.06
N ASP A 157 -15.41 -0.97 1.84
CA ASP A 157 -15.48 -0.98 3.30
C ASP A 157 -14.87 0.31 3.89
N PRO A 158 -15.65 1.13 4.62
CA PRO A 158 -15.18 2.40 5.18
C PRO A 158 -14.07 2.24 6.22
N ILE A 159 -14.10 1.18 7.05
CA ILE A 159 -13.10 0.93 8.09
C ILE A 159 -11.78 0.52 7.46
N LYS A 160 -11.83 -0.37 6.49
CA LYS A 160 -10.66 -0.78 5.70
C LYS A 160 -10.05 0.41 4.95
N ARG A 161 -10.87 1.27 4.34
CA ARG A 161 -10.40 2.48 3.66
C ARG A 161 -9.73 3.45 4.64
N MET A 162 -10.33 3.72 5.80
CA MET A 162 -9.77 4.56 6.86
C MET A 162 -8.40 4.04 7.34
N TYR A 163 -8.23 2.73 7.46
CA TYR A 163 -6.93 2.14 7.78
C TYR A 163 -5.86 2.50 6.74
N TYR A 164 -6.17 2.37 5.44
CA TYR A 164 -5.20 2.69 4.38
C TYR A 164 -4.96 4.19 4.23
N GLU A 165 -5.92 5.05 4.55
CA GLU A 165 -5.73 6.50 4.67
C GLU A 165 -4.70 6.81 5.76
N MET A 166 -4.92 6.27 6.95
CA MET A 166 -4.03 6.44 8.11
C MET A 166 -2.64 5.89 7.81
N LEU A 167 -2.54 4.69 7.25
CA LEU A 167 -1.29 4.07 6.84
C LEU A 167 -0.53 4.97 5.87
N THR A 168 -1.20 5.49 4.83
CA THR A 168 -0.57 6.34 3.82
C THR A 168 0.00 7.62 4.43
N ILE A 169 -0.76 8.27 5.32
CA ILE A 169 -0.36 9.55 5.93
C ILE A 169 0.77 9.35 6.94
N GLN A 170 0.69 8.32 7.78
CA GLN A 170 1.68 8.10 8.83
C GLN A 170 3.02 7.58 8.31
N THR A 171 2.99 6.80 7.23
CA THR A 171 4.20 6.18 6.70
C THR A 171 4.76 6.87 5.45
N GLY A 172 4.01 7.81 4.85
CA GLY A 172 4.44 8.53 3.66
C GLY A 172 4.56 7.64 2.41
N LEU A 173 3.69 6.62 2.28
CA LEU A 173 3.69 5.69 1.14
C LEU A 173 3.63 6.42 -0.20
N SER A 174 4.29 5.86 -1.21
CA SER A 174 3.98 6.18 -2.60
C SER A 174 2.66 5.50 -3.03
N VAL A 175 2.01 6.01 -4.09
CA VAL A 175 0.80 5.38 -4.68
C VAL A 175 1.06 3.91 -5.06
N ARG A 176 2.27 3.61 -5.56
CA ARG A 176 2.68 2.25 -5.91
C ARG A 176 2.71 1.35 -4.67
N GLU A 177 3.27 1.87 -3.58
CA GLU A 177 3.36 1.12 -2.33
C GLU A 177 1.99 0.97 -1.65
N LEU A 178 1.13 2.01 -1.69
CA LEU A 178 -0.25 1.89 -1.23
C LEU A 178 -0.98 0.75 -1.96
N ARG A 179 -0.90 0.71 -3.29
CA ARG A 179 -1.49 -0.37 -4.10
C ARG A 179 -0.96 -1.74 -3.68
N ARG A 180 0.33 -1.82 -3.38
CA ARG A 180 0.97 -3.04 -2.91
C ARG A 180 0.44 -3.46 -1.53
N GLN A 181 0.33 -2.52 -0.57
CA GLN A 181 -0.22 -2.79 0.76
C GLN A 181 -1.68 -3.25 0.71
N ILE A 182 -2.48 -2.68 -0.19
CA ILE A 182 -3.85 -3.14 -0.45
C ILE A 182 -3.84 -4.58 -1.00
N GLY A 183 -2.97 -4.86 -1.99
CA GLY A 183 -2.83 -6.20 -2.58
C GLY A 183 -2.27 -7.24 -1.61
N ALA A 184 -1.41 -6.82 -0.68
CA ALA A 184 -0.85 -7.66 0.38
C ALA A 184 -1.80 -7.83 1.58
N LEU A 185 -3.03 -7.35 1.50
CA LEU A 185 -4.05 -7.47 2.55
C LEU A 185 -3.55 -7.00 3.93
N SER A 186 -2.81 -5.87 3.97
CA SER A 186 -2.18 -5.41 5.22
C SER A 186 -3.20 -5.04 6.30
N TYR A 187 -4.42 -4.63 5.93
CA TYR A 187 -5.53 -4.41 6.86
C TYR A 187 -5.92 -5.70 7.60
N GLU A 188 -6.08 -6.79 6.87
CA GLU A 188 -6.44 -8.09 7.39
C GLU A 188 -5.35 -8.67 8.32
N ARG A 189 -4.09 -8.33 8.06
CA ARG A 189 -2.95 -8.78 8.87
C ARG A 189 -2.79 -8.01 10.17
N VAL A 190 -3.08 -6.72 10.17
CA VAL A 190 -3.04 -5.90 11.39
C VAL A 190 -4.02 -6.42 12.42
N GLY A 191 -5.18 -6.89 11.99
CA GLY A 191 -6.13 -7.55 12.85
C GLY A 191 -5.58 -8.78 13.60
N LEU A 192 -4.53 -9.43 13.08
CA LEU A 192 -3.85 -10.55 13.74
C LEU A 192 -2.86 -10.12 14.81
N SER A 193 -2.26 -8.93 14.68
CA SER A 193 -1.21 -8.47 15.60
C SER A 193 -1.74 -7.91 16.93
N GLY A 194 -3.05 -7.65 17.03
CA GLY A 194 -3.68 -7.11 18.24
C GLY A 194 -3.24 -5.69 18.64
N ASN A 195 -2.28 -5.09 17.93
CA ASN A 195 -1.79 -3.74 18.21
C ASN A 195 -1.51 -2.98 16.91
N MET A 196 -2.39 -2.02 16.60
CA MET A 196 -2.33 -1.24 15.37
C MET A 196 -1.07 -0.35 15.29
N GLU A 197 -0.61 0.22 16.41
CA GLU A 197 0.58 1.11 16.41
C GLU A 197 1.85 0.32 16.10
N ASN A 198 2.02 -0.84 16.71
CA ASN A 198 3.16 -1.72 16.43
C ASN A 198 3.12 -2.22 14.97
N ALA A 199 1.93 -2.53 14.46
CA ALA A 199 1.77 -2.95 13.06
C ALA A 199 2.13 -1.83 12.09
N LEU A 200 1.70 -0.59 12.34
CA LEU A 200 2.06 0.56 11.51
C LEU A 200 3.56 0.88 11.56
N ALA A 201 4.18 0.80 12.74
CA ALA A 201 5.62 0.97 12.90
C ALA A 201 6.40 -0.12 12.11
N THR A 202 5.96 -1.37 12.22
CA THR A 202 6.54 -2.50 11.49
C THR A 202 6.38 -2.32 9.97
N ILE A 203 5.22 -1.86 9.49
CA ILE A 203 5.01 -1.60 8.07
C ILE A 203 5.94 -0.49 7.58
N ARG A 204 6.11 0.58 8.37
CA ARG A 204 7.02 1.69 8.02
C ARG A 204 8.46 1.21 7.83
N GLN A 205 8.99 0.38 8.72
CA GLN A 205 10.31 -0.23 8.59
C GLN A 205 10.41 -1.09 7.32
N LYS A 206 9.42 -1.94 7.06
CA LYS A 206 9.41 -2.86 5.90
C LYS A 206 9.25 -2.16 4.54
N ILE A 207 8.75 -0.93 4.49
CA ILE A 207 8.62 -0.16 3.24
C ILE A 207 9.98 0.34 2.75
N HIS A 208 10.83 0.74 3.67
CA HIS A 208 12.19 1.22 3.40
C HIS A 208 13.19 0.40 4.22
N PRO A 209 13.41 -0.89 3.89
CA PRO A 209 14.33 -1.73 4.63
C PRO A 209 15.73 -1.15 4.53
N GLN A 210 16.31 -0.84 5.68
CA GLN A 210 17.70 -0.39 5.80
C GLN A 210 18.61 -1.52 6.26
N THR A 211 18.02 -2.51 6.91
CA THR A 211 18.69 -3.70 7.40
C THR A 211 18.06 -4.96 6.83
N ILE A 212 18.77 -6.06 6.92
CA ILE A 212 18.30 -7.38 6.49
C ILE A 212 17.06 -7.80 7.30
N THR A 213 17.07 -7.53 8.61
CA THR A 213 15.94 -7.81 9.51
C THR A 213 14.67 -7.04 9.15
N ASP A 214 14.80 -5.84 8.57
CA ASP A 214 13.64 -5.06 8.10
C ASP A 214 12.98 -5.67 6.87
N ALA A 215 13.75 -6.38 6.04
CA ALA A 215 13.30 -6.94 4.77
C ALA A 215 12.56 -8.27 4.93
N VAL A 216 12.86 -9.05 5.97
CA VAL A 216 12.28 -10.38 6.19
C VAL A 216 11.14 -10.30 7.20
N LYS A 217 10.06 -11.03 6.93
CA LYS A 217 8.89 -11.11 7.82
C LYS A 217 8.96 -12.34 8.71
N ASP A 218 8.39 -12.26 9.92
CA ASP A 218 8.21 -13.42 10.79
C ASP A 218 7.15 -14.39 10.27
N ASP A 219 6.03 -13.82 9.78
CA ASP A 219 4.93 -14.58 9.19
C ASP A 219 4.69 -14.14 7.74
N TYR A 220 4.50 -15.13 6.87
CA TYR A 220 4.05 -14.97 5.49
C TYR A 220 2.65 -15.55 5.31
N PHE A 221 1.84 -14.98 4.39
CA PHE A 221 0.49 -15.41 4.13
C PHE A 221 0.33 -15.80 2.66
N PHE A 222 -0.06 -17.03 2.41
CA PHE A 222 -0.22 -17.59 1.07
C PHE A 222 -1.70 -17.90 0.76
N GLU A 223 -2.62 -17.09 1.30
CA GLU A 223 -4.06 -17.21 1.06
C GLU A 223 -4.43 -17.05 -0.41
N PHE A 224 -3.63 -16.31 -1.19
CA PHE A 224 -3.78 -16.14 -2.63
C PHE A 224 -3.70 -17.45 -3.41
N LEU A 225 -3.14 -18.51 -2.83
CA LEU A 225 -3.11 -19.85 -3.42
C LEU A 225 -4.51 -20.52 -3.44
N ASN A 226 -5.47 -19.99 -2.68
CA ASN A 226 -6.86 -20.48 -2.61
C ASN A 226 -6.96 -21.99 -2.34
N ILE A 227 -6.07 -22.54 -1.50
CA ILE A 227 -6.08 -23.97 -1.17
C ILE A 227 -7.30 -24.28 -0.29
N PRO A 228 -8.18 -25.20 -0.69
CA PRO A 228 -9.34 -25.56 0.09
C PRO A 228 -8.95 -26.06 1.50
N PRO A 229 -9.72 -25.69 2.56
CA PRO A 229 -9.40 -26.08 3.94
C PRO A 229 -9.18 -27.58 4.13
N GLN A 230 -9.93 -28.41 3.40
CA GLN A 230 -9.85 -29.88 3.47
C GLN A 230 -8.52 -30.44 2.92
N ARG A 231 -7.82 -29.68 2.08
CA ARG A 231 -6.54 -30.07 1.47
C ARG A 231 -5.30 -29.58 2.22
N LEU A 232 -5.43 -28.65 3.16
CA LEU A 232 -4.32 -28.00 3.84
C LEU A 232 -3.33 -28.96 4.50
N SER A 233 -3.84 -30.04 5.11
CA SER A 233 -3.02 -31.06 5.79
C SER A 233 -2.37 -32.07 4.83
N PHE A 234 -2.70 -32.00 3.55
CA PHE A 234 -2.23 -32.98 2.55
C PHE A 234 -1.34 -32.34 1.47
N VAL A 235 -1.12 -31.03 1.54
CA VAL A 235 -0.28 -30.31 0.57
C VAL A 235 1.16 -30.77 0.72
N LYS A 236 1.77 -31.21 -0.38
CA LYS A 236 3.19 -31.58 -0.43
C LYS A 236 4.07 -30.37 -0.75
N GLU A 237 5.36 -30.48 -0.46
CA GLU A 237 6.34 -29.41 -0.65
C GLU A 237 6.48 -29.02 -2.12
N ASP A 238 6.59 -29.99 -3.02
CA ASP A 238 6.65 -29.79 -4.47
C ASP A 238 5.38 -29.19 -5.07
N GLU A 239 4.21 -29.56 -4.52
CA GLU A 239 2.92 -28.97 -4.91
C GLU A 239 2.85 -27.51 -4.46
N LEU A 240 3.22 -27.20 -3.22
CA LEU A 240 3.19 -25.83 -2.68
C LEU A 240 4.18 -24.93 -3.41
N GLU A 241 5.38 -25.42 -3.70
CA GLU A 241 6.36 -24.70 -4.50
C GLU A 241 5.82 -24.36 -5.91
N THR A 242 5.18 -25.34 -6.56
CA THR A 242 4.58 -25.12 -7.89
C THR A 242 3.50 -24.07 -7.83
N LEU A 243 2.59 -24.15 -6.84
CA LEU A 243 1.53 -23.15 -6.67
C LEU A 243 2.08 -21.74 -6.40
N LEU A 244 3.15 -21.61 -5.60
CA LEU A 244 3.79 -20.32 -5.35
C LEU A 244 4.37 -19.71 -6.63
N LEU A 245 4.89 -20.55 -7.51
CA LEU A 245 5.44 -20.08 -8.80
C LEU A 245 4.36 -19.76 -9.84
N ASP A 246 3.29 -20.51 -9.87
CA ASP A 246 2.12 -20.17 -10.68
C ASP A 246 1.52 -18.82 -10.25
N HIS A 247 1.65 -18.46 -8.97
CA HIS A 247 1.27 -17.19 -8.37
C HIS A 247 2.47 -16.29 -8.03
N LEU A 248 3.57 -16.37 -8.79
CA LEU A 248 4.84 -15.68 -8.50
C LEU A 248 4.68 -14.17 -8.23
N ARG A 249 3.77 -13.50 -8.95
CA ARG A 249 3.49 -12.09 -8.73
C ARG A 249 3.02 -11.82 -7.31
N ASP A 250 2.06 -12.60 -6.83
CA ASP A 250 1.45 -12.43 -5.51
C ASP A 250 2.43 -12.87 -4.43
N PHE A 251 3.24 -13.89 -4.70
CA PHE A 251 4.31 -14.30 -3.83
C PHE A 251 5.40 -13.22 -3.67
N ILE A 252 5.84 -12.56 -4.75
CA ILE A 252 6.80 -11.44 -4.66
C ILE A 252 6.18 -10.24 -3.90
N ILE A 253 4.88 -9.98 -4.08
CA ILE A 253 4.16 -8.97 -3.31
C ILE A 253 4.19 -9.36 -1.83
N GLU A 254 4.00 -10.62 -1.52
CA GLU A 254 4.03 -11.12 -0.15
C GLU A 254 5.44 -11.05 0.45
N LEU A 255 6.49 -11.43 -0.29
CA LEU A 255 7.87 -11.33 0.18
C LEU A 255 8.24 -9.91 0.62
N GLY A 256 7.93 -8.91 -0.19
CA GLY A 256 8.19 -7.54 0.19
C GLY A 256 8.88 -6.69 -0.88
N ASN A 257 9.24 -5.44 -0.53
CA ASN A 257 9.87 -4.50 -1.47
C ASN A 257 11.35 -4.84 -1.67
N GLY A 258 11.76 -4.91 -2.91
CA GLY A 258 13.16 -5.11 -3.29
C GLY A 258 13.47 -6.50 -3.83
N PHE A 259 12.61 -7.48 -3.63
CA PHE A 259 12.80 -8.84 -4.14
C PHE A 259 12.63 -8.89 -5.65
N CYS A 260 13.61 -9.50 -6.31
CA CYS A 260 13.63 -9.81 -7.74
C CYS A 260 13.84 -11.31 -7.88
N PHE A 261 12.93 -12.02 -8.55
CA PHE A 261 13.06 -13.47 -8.76
C PHE A 261 14.20 -13.76 -9.75
N GLU A 262 15.07 -14.69 -9.39
CA GLU A 262 16.22 -15.11 -10.20
C GLU A 262 16.03 -16.52 -10.75
N ALA A 263 15.80 -17.50 -9.87
CA ALA A 263 15.71 -18.89 -10.28
C ALA A 263 14.81 -19.73 -9.37
N ARG A 264 14.29 -20.81 -9.96
CA ARG A 264 13.63 -21.95 -9.31
C ARG A 264 14.53 -23.16 -9.35
N GLN A 265 14.50 -24.01 -8.32
CA GLN A 265 15.22 -25.28 -8.26
C GLN A 265 16.65 -25.12 -8.79
N LYS A 266 17.33 -24.09 -8.25
CA LYS A 266 18.68 -23.75 -8.67
C LYS A 266 19.65 -24.86 -8.31
N ARG A 267 20.12 -25.56 -9.34
CA ARG A 267 21.12 -26.62 -9.16
C ARG A 267 22.48 -26.00 -8.85
N ILE A 268 23.09 -26.44 -7.77
CA ILE A 268 24.45 -26.12 -7.38
C ILE A 268 25.26 -27.43 -7.20
N LEU A 269 26.59 -27.37 -7.38
CA LEU A 269 27.46 -28.47 -7.21
C LEU A 269 28.39 -28.19 -6.00
N ILE A 270 28.29 -29.01 -4.97
CA ILE A 270 29.17 -28.93 -3.80
C ILE A 270 29.95 -30.25 -3.69
N GLY A 271 31.25 -30.16 -3.91
CA GLY A 271 32.07 -31.39 -4.10
C GLY A 271 31.62 -32.14 -5.34
N ASP A 272 31.24 -33.39 -5.19
CA ASP A 272 30.77 -34.27 -6.28
C ASP A 272 29.24 -34.47 -6.29
N GLU A 273 28.51 -33.74 -5.44
CA GLU A 273 27.06 -33.90 -5.28
C GLU A 273 26.26 -32.65 -5.75
N PHE A 274 25.13 -32.91 -6.40
CA PHE A 274 24.20 -31.87 -6.81
C PHE A 274 23.15 -31.61 -5.73
N TYR A 275 22.97 -30.34 -5.47
CA TYR A 275 21.93 -29.83 -4.56
C TYR A 275 21.03 -28.89 -5.32
N PHE A 276 19.81 -28.70 -4.80
CA PHE A 276 18.80 -27.83 -5.40
C PHE A 276 18.29 -26.86 -4.35
N ILE A 277 18.28 -25.59 -4.68
CA ILE A 277 17.71 -24.52 -3.86
C ILE A 277 16.32 -24.23 -4.42
N ASP A 278 15.29 -24.26 -3.59
CA ASP A 278 13.90 -24.15 -4.06
C ASP A 278 13.68 -22.87 -4.84
N MET A 279 14.03 -21.71 -4.25
CA MET A 279 13.88 -20.41 -4.93
C MET A 279 15.05 -19.48 -4.59
N VAL A 280 15.51 -18.75 -5.61
CA VAL A 280 16.54 -17.73 -5.47
C VAL A 280 16.00 -16.40 -5.88
N PHE A 281 16.23 -15.40 -5.07
CA PHE A 281 15.92 -14.00 -5.33
C PHE A 281 17.17 -13.14 -5.20
N TYR A 282 17.19 -11.99 -5.87
CA TYR A 282 18.13 -10.91 -5.60
C TYR A 282 17.40 -9.75 -4.96
N HIS A 283 17.88 -9.27 -3.82
CA HIS A 283 17.28 -8.13 -3.14
C HIS A 283 17.98 -6.82 -3.54
N ARG A 284 17.40 -6.09 -4.51
CA ARG A 284 18.00 -4.92 -5.17
C ARG A 284 18.34 -3.74 -4.23
N ILE A 285 17.65 -3.61 -3.07
CA ILE A 285 17.91 -2.52 -2.10
C ILE A 285 19.07 -2.92 -1.20
N LEU A 286 19.06 -4.14 -0.69
CA LEU A 286 20.10 -4.68 0.17
C LEU A 286 21.31 -5.19 -0.61
N LYS A 287 21.23 -5.29 -1.94
CA LYS A 287 22.28 -5.79 -2.83
C LYS A 287 22.83 -7.15 -2.36
N CYS A 288 21.97 -8.12 -2.20
CA CYS A 288 22.35 -9.47 -1.80
C CYS A 288 21.44 -10.53 -2.42
N HIS A 289 21.95 -11.74 -2.58
CA HIS A 289 21.15 -12.90 -2.92
C HIS A 289 20.31 -13.34 -1.71
N VAL A 290 19.11 -13.82 -1.96
CA VAL A 290 18.20 -14.38 -0.96
C VAL A 290 17.83 -15.79 -1.39
N LEU A 291 18.28 -16.76 -0.62
CA LEU A 291 17.99 -18.17 -0.84
C LEU A 291 16.78 -18.55 0.00
N CYS A 292 15.72 -19.03 -0.65
CA CYS A 292 14.48 -19.39 0.01
C CYS A 292 14.27 -20.89 -0.07
N GLU A 293 14.16 -21.53 1.10
CA GLU A 293 13.79 -22.94 1.27
C GLU A 293 12.40 -23.07 1.85
N LEU A 294 11.60 -23.96 1.30
CA LEU A 294 10.22 -24.21 1.70
C LEU A 294 10.10 -25.58 2.36
N LYS A 295 9.46 -25.65 3.51
CA LYS A 295 9.19 -26.92 4.22
C LYS A 295 7.73 -26.99 4.65
N VAL A 296 7.05 -28.06 4.29
CA VAL A 296 5.66 -28.33 4.73
C VAL A 296 5.59 -28.98 6.11
N SER A 297 6.67 -28.89 6.87
CA SER A 297 6.82 -29.39 8.22
C SER A 297 7.17 -28.29 9.20
N ALA A 298 7.11 -28.58 10.49
CA ALA A 298 7.65 -27.72 11.52
C ALA A 298 9.19 -27.60 11.40
N PHE A 299 9.72 -26.55 11.98
CA PHE A 299 11.15 -26.27 12.02
C PHE A 299 11.99 -27.44 12.53
N SER A 300 13.12 -27.71 11.85
CA SER A 300 14.13 -28.68 12.26
C SER A 300 15.54 -28.12 12.07
N HIS A 301 16.48 -28.54 12.93
CA HIS A 301 17.90 -28.17 12.82
C HIS A 301 18.55 -28.56 11.47
N SER A 302 18.12 -29.68 10.88
CA SER A 302 18.62 -30.13 9.58
C SER A 302 18.38 -29.14 8.46
N HIS A 303 17.23 -28.42 8.49
CA HIS A 303 16.87 -27.40 7.50
C HIS A 303 17.84 -26.21 7.53
N VAL A 304 18.26 -25.80 8.74
CA VAL A 304 19.25 -24.72 8.91
C VAL A 304 20.61 -25.13 8.36
N SER A 305 21.07 -26.34 8.65
CA SER A 305 22.34 -26.82 8.18
C SER A 305 22.44 -26.91 6.66
N GLN A 306 21.34 -27.33 6.02
CA GLN A 306 21.22 -27.37 4.57
C GLN A 306 21.33 -25.96 3.97
N LEU A 307 20.50 -25.04 4.43
CA LEU A 307 20.46 -23.66 3.94
C LEU A 307 21.78 -22.92 4.19
N TYR A 308 22.43 -23.19 5.33
CA TYR A 308 23.73 -22.62 5.65
C TYR A 308 24.84 -23.07 4.67
N SER A 309 24.84 -24.36 4.25
CA SER A 309 25.73 -24.83 3.21
C SER A 309 25.53 -24.11 1.87
N TYR A 310 24.28 -23.83 1.51
CA TYR A 310 23.96 -23.09 0.29
C TYR A 310 24.41 -21.63 0.37
N LEU A 311 24.26 -21.00 1.52
CA LEU A 311 24.74 -19.61 1.73
C LEU A 311 26.25 -19.52 1.61
N ASN A 312 26.98 -20.49 2.17
CA ASN A 312 28.43 -20.54 2.05
C ASN A 312 28.88 -20.76 0.59
N TYR A 313 28.18 -21.61 -0.16
CA TYR A 313 28.42 -21.76 -1.59
C TYR A 313 28.19 -20.43 -2.35
N TYR A 314 27.09 -19.76 -2.10
CA TYR A 314 26.80 -18.46 -2.75
C TYR A 314 27.82 -17.40 -2.39
N ARG A 315 28.29 -17.37 -1.15
CA ARG A 315 29.34 -16.44 -0.70
C ARG A 315 30.67 -16.69 -1.40
N ALA A 316 31.01 -17.95 -1.62
CA ALA A 316 32.32 -18.34 -2.21
C ALA A 316 32.32 -18.26 -3.74
N GLU A 317 31.22 -18.64 -4.41
CA GLU A 317 31.21 -18.92 -5.84
C GLU A 317 30.34 -17.95 -6.67
N ILE A 318 29.34 -17.31 -6.04
CA ILE A 318 28.33 -16.53 -6.80
C ILE A 318 28.38 -15.03 -6.48
N MET A 319 28.74 -14.67 -5.24
CA MET A 319 28.72 -13.27 -4.77
C MET A 319 29.69 -12.40 -5.59
N GLU A 320 29.18 -11.31 -6.15
CA GLU A 320 29.97 -10.33 -6.92
C GLU A 320 30.58 -9.24 -6.03
N SER A 321 31.59 -8.54 -6.59
CA SER A 321 32.19 -7.39 -5.91
C SER A 321 31.18 -6.26 -5.79
N GLY A 322 30.75 -5.92 -4.60
CA GLY A 322 29.72 -4.91 -4.32
C GLY A 322 28.39 -5.47 -3.83
N ASP A 323 28.26 -6.79 -3.80
CA ASP A 323 27.17 -7.45 -3.11
C ASP A 323 27.45 -7.56 -1.61
N ASN A 324 26.38 -7.48 -0.83
CA ASN A 324 26.40 -7.87 0.56
C ASN A 324 26.27 -9.41 0.69
N PRO A 325 26.68 -10.01 1.81
CA PRO A 325 26.57 -11.44 2.03
C PRO A 325 25.15 -11.96 1.78
N PRO A 326 25.01 -13.15 1.15
CA PRO A 326 23.71 -13.76 0.88
C PRO A 326 22.98 -14.10 2.17
N ILE A 327 21.65 -14.06 2.14
CA ILE A 327 20.76 -14.41 3.25
C ILE A 327 19.86 -15.58 2.90
N GLY A 328 19.44 -16.34 3.91
CA GLY A 328 18.54 -17.46 3.78
C GLY A 328 17.19 -17.19 4.45
N ILE A 329 16.10 -17.52 3.78
CA ILE A 329 14.76 -17.54 4.35
C ILE A 329 14.27 -18.98 4.35
N LEU A 330 14.05 -19.52 5.54
CA LEU A 330 13.45 -20.84 5.73
C LEU A 330 11.96 -20.68 6.05
N LEU A 331 11.10 -21.07 5.13
CA LEU A 331 9.66 -21.03 5.26
C LEU A 331 9.14 -22.36 5.83
N VAL A 332 8.50 -22.30 7.01
CA VAL A 332 8.02 -23.49 7.73
C VAL A 332 6.55 -23.31 8.15
N THR A 333 5.85 -24.41 8.41
CA THR A 333 4.47 -24.37 8.87
C THR A 333 4.36 -23.94 10.33
N ASP A 334 5.34 -24.30 11.15
CA ASP A 334 5.41 -23.94 12.56
C ASP A 334 6.85 -23.84 13.07
N LYS A 335 7.10 -22.98 14.06
CA LYS A 335 8.41 -22.79 14.69
C LYS A 335 8.26 -22.60 16.19
N ASN A 336 9.25 -23.09 16.93
CA ASN A 336 9.48 -22.72 18.33
C ASN A 336 10.61 -21.68 18.36
N ASP A 337 10.29 -20.46 18.79
CA ASP A 337 11.24 -19.34 18.71
C ASP A 337 12.52 -19.61 19.54
N ALA A 338 12.41 -20.26 20.72
CA ALA A 338 13.58 -20.64 21.50
C ALA A 338 14.46 -21.65 20.75
N LEU A 339 13.86 -22.66 20.11
CA LEU A 339 14.57 -23.65 19.32
C LEU A 339 15.26 -23.01 18.11
N VAL A 340 14.59 -22.10 17.41
CA VAL A 340 15.16 -21.32 16.31
C VAL A 340 16.35 -20.51 16.79
N GLN A 341 16.20 -19.77 17.90
CA GLN A 341 17.27 -18.99 18.48
C GLN A 341 18.51 -19.83 18.77
N TYR A 342 18.37 -20.98 19.42
CA TYR A 342 19.50 -21.87 19.69
C TYR A 342 20.11 -22.47 18.41
N ALA A 343 19.28 -22.78 17.41
CA ALA A 343 19.74 -23.37 16.15
C ALA A 343 20.52 -22.38 15.26
N THR A 344 20.20 -21.08 15.38
CA THR A 344 20.84 -20.01 14.58
C THR A 344 21.92 -19.26 15.36
N THR A 345 22.06 -19.49 16.66
CA THR A 345 23.13 -18.88 17.48
C THR A 345 24.51 -19.26 16.95
N GLY A 346 25.34 -18.26 16.64
CA GLY A 346 26.68 -18.44 16.10
C GLY A 346 26.76 -18.61 14.57
N LEU A 347 25.63 -18.65 13.89
CA LEU A 347 25.55 -18.46 12.45
C LEU A 347 25.33 -16.95 12.21
N ASP A 348 26.25 -16.29 11.53
CA ASP A 348 26.31 -14.83 11.25
C ASP A 348 24.97 -14.21 10.82
N GLU A 349 23.95 -14.15 11.66
CA GLU A 349 22.63 -13.50 11.48
C GLU A 349 22.04 -13.52 10.04
N GLN A 350 22.33 -14.56 9.25
CA GLN A 350 22.00 -14.61 7.82
C GLN A 350 20.85 -15.57 7.49
N ILE A 351 20.37 -16.33 8.48
CA ILE A 351 19.27 -17.27 8.31
C ILE A 351 18.07 -16.80 9.12
N PHE A 352 16.97 -16.58 8.40
CA PHE A 352 15.69 -16.19 8.95
C PHE A 352 14.72 -17.37 8.85
N VAL A 353 14.11 -17.75 9.95
CA VAL A 353 13.07 -18.77 9.99
C VAL A 353 11.73 -18.10 10.14
N SER A 354 10.91 -18.21 9.12
CA SER A 354 9.60 -17.56 9.05
C SER A 354 8.48 -18.60 8.94
N LYS A 355 7.35 -18.32 9.60
CA LYS A 355 6.14 -19.13 9.42
C LYS A 355 5.40 -18.71 8.18
N TYR A 356 4.72 -19.65 7.53
CA TYR A 356 3.72 -19.31 6.56
C TYR A 356 2.34 -19.85 6.95
N LYS A 357 1.31 -19.13 6.57
CA LYS A 357 -0.10 -19.47 6.80
C LYS A 357 -0.83 -19.48 5.47
N LEU A 358 -1.59 -20.54 5.21
CA LEU A 358 -2.33 -20.74 3.98
C LEU A 358 -3.75 -20.12 4.02
N GLN A 359 -4.15 -19.57 5.16
CA GLN A 359 -5.45 -18.94 5.37
C GLN A 359 -5.33 -17.68 6.23
N LEU A 360 -6.18 -16.71 5.93
CA LEU A 360 -6.40 -15.53 6.77
C LEU A 360 -7.53 -15.78 7.79
N PRO A 361 -7.55 -15.03 8.90
CA PRO A 361 -8.70 -14.98 9.79
C PRO A 361 -9.94 -14.49 9.07
N THR A 362 -11.09 -14.86 9.61
CA THR A 362 -12.37 -14.41 9.07
C THR A 362 -12.56 -12.90 9.24
N GLU A 363 -13.30 -12.27 8.32
CA GLU A 363 -13.58 -10.83 8.32
C GLU A 363 -14.20 -10.35 9.65
N GLN A 364 -15.06 -11.20 10.29
CA GLN A 364 -15.67 -10.88 11.57
C GLN A 364 -14.64 -10.79 12.70
N GLN A 365 -13.70 -11.73 12.76
CA GLN A 365 -12.62 -11.72 13.76
C GLN A 365 -11.74 -10.49 13.62
N LEU A 366 -11.50 -10.02 12.39
CA LEU A 366 -10.74 -8.81 12.08
C LEU A 366 -11.46 -7.55 12.50
N LYS A 367 -12.77 -7.44 12.19
CA LYS A 367 -13.61 -6.30 12.58
C LYS A 367 -13.68 -6.15 14.10
N ASP A 368 -13.89 -7.23 14.80
CA ASP A 368 -13.99 -7.24 16.29
C ASP A 368 -12.69 -6.77 16.95
N LEU A 369 -11.55 -7.15 16.40
CA LEU A 369 -10.25 -6.77 16.93
C LEU A 369 -9.91 -5.29 16.68
N ILE A 370 -10.17 -4.78 15.48
CA ILE A 370 -9.92 -3.37 15.11
C ILE A 370 -10.86 -2.45 15.88
N LEU A 371 -12.14 -2.82 15.99
CA LEU A 371 -13.09 -2.04 16.79
C LEU A 371 -12.68 -1.98 18.27
N LYS A 372 -12.20 -3.05 18.87
CA LYS A 372 -11.66 -3.05 20.24
C LYS A 372 -10.48 -2.10 20.39
N THR A 373 -9.58 -2.07 19.40
CA THR A 373 -8.38 -1.20 19.45
C THR A 373 -8.71 0.28 19.23
N LEU A 374 -9.77 0.59 18.45
CA LEU A 374 -10.25 1.96 18.25
C LEU A 374 -11.05 2.52 19.42
N ILE A 375 -11.74 1.65 20.17
CA ILE A 375 -12.58 2.03 21.34
C ILE A 375 -11.75 2.16 22.62
N SER A 376 -10.56 1.55 22.68
CA SER A 376 -9.66 1.61 23.86
C SER A 376 -8.76 2.86 23.90
N LYS A 377 -8.96 3.81 23.02
CA LYS A 377 -8.37 5.16 23.01
C LYS A 377 -9.44 6.22 23.24
#